data_a17f0aa892ce68b22acf6c93eefed7fc
#
_entry.id   a17f0aa892ce68b22acf6c93eefed7fc
#
_cell.length_a   1.000
_cell.length_b   1.000
_cell.length_c   1.000
_cell.angle_alpha   90.00
_cell.angle_beta   90.00
_cell.angle_gamma   90.00
#
_symmetry.space_group_name_H-M   'P 1'
#
loop_
_entity.id
_entity.type
_entity.pdbx_description
1 polymer ?
#
loop_
_entity_poly.entity_id
_entity_poly.type
_entity_poly.pdbx_seq_one_letter_code
_entity_poly.pdbx_strand_id
1 'polypeptide(L)'
;MKNYMQLGLIFISLASVPSGQAQTQVKVSTTLGEFTLELFDTAAPGTVANFLNYVTSGRFNESVVHRSVPSFVIQGGQYVIPAGTTQLSQIAIDGTIANEFNQSNLRGTIAMAKVAGDPDSATSQWFINVADNTSLDSQNGGFTVFGRVLADGMQVVDAINQLPRVALAASLNELPVVNFSGSVTRENLVLVDMAIVAAEPVSASNRFDETTEQLVLKIDAGASGLVQVAFSVESQSPQVIVRALPESVTALDESAEDFATFDEATGQLLIPGLEIGGQIVYRNLVFLLTDSVNLLFSLQSLE
;
A
#
# COMPACT_ATOMS: atom_id res chain seq x y z
N MET A 1 -0.83 45.81 -0.01
CA MET A 1 -1.12 44.54 0.66
C MET A 1 -2.03 43.77 -0.25
N LYS A 2 -1.46 42.92 -1.11
CA LYS A 2 -2.20 42.07 -2.07
C LYS A 2 -2.66 40.80 -1.36
N ASN A 3 -3.91 40.41 -1.59
CA ASN A 3 -4.63 39.35 -0.91
C ASN A 3 -4.01 37.95 -1.13
N TYR A 4 -3.02 37.60 -0.32
CA TYR A 4 -2.43 36.25 -0.24
C TYR A 4 -3.33 35.24 0.50
N MET A 5 -4.52 35.69 0.96
CA MET A 5 -5.44 34.87 1.74
C MET A 5 -6.28 33.87 0.89
N GLN A 6 -6.15 33.90 -0.47
CA GLN A 6 -6.92 33.01 -1.35
C GLN A 6 -6.15 31.78 -1.83
N LEU A 7 -4.81 31.71 -1.73
CA LEU A 7 -4.06 30.49 -2.05
C LEU A 7 -4.38 29.40 -1.03
N GLY A 8 -4.35 29.76 0.24
CA GLY A 8 -4.81 28.87 1.30
C GLY A 8 -6.26 28.43 1.16
N LEU A 9 -7.13 29.30 0.60
CA LEU A 9 -8.56 29.00 0.43
C LEU A 9 -8.88 28.16 -0.81
N ILE A 10 -8.12 28.25 -1.90
CA ILE A 10 -8.30 27.39 -3.07
C ILE A 10 -7.72 26.00 -2.80
N PHE A 11 -6.58 25.90 -2.14
CA PHE A 11 -6.03 24.63 -1.66
C PHE A 11 -6.85 24.04 -0.47
N ILE A 12 -7.42 24.89 0.41
CA ILE A 12 -8.26 24.43 1.53
C ILE A 12 -9.67 24.06 1.09
N SER A 13 -10.26 24.66 0.05
CA SER A 13 -11.58 24.23 -0.44
C SER A 13 -11.52 22.98 -1.34
N LEU A 14 -10.35 22.63 -1.86
CA LEU A 14 -10.08 21.33 -2.49
C LEU A 14 -9.53 20.30 -1.47
N ALA A 15 -9.04 20.74 -0.32
CA ALA A 15 -8.63 19.88 0.80
C ALA A 15 -9.79 19.21 1.55
N SER A 16 -11.03 19.37 1.09
CA SER A 16 -12.14 18.50 1.48
C SER A 16 -12.33 17.28 0.57
N VAL A 17 -11.41 17.02 -0.36
CA VAL A 17 -11.17 15.66 -0.83
C VAL A 17 -10.52 14.94 0.34
N PRO A 18 -11.10 13.84 0.87
CA PRO A 18 -10.45 13.10 1.93
C PRO A 18 -9.05 12.78 1.44
N SER A 19 -8.04 13.32 2.13
CA SER A 19 -6.65 12.98 1.92
C SER A 19 -6.59 11.46 1.90
N GLY A 20 -6.34 10.87 0.74
CA GLY A 20 -6.05 9.45 0.66
C GLY A 20 -4.78 9.23 1.47
N GLN A 21 -4.93 8.92 2.76
CA GLN A 21 -3.81 8.46 3.56
C GLN A 21 -3.21 7.29 2.80
N ALA A 22 -1.90 7.33 2.56
CA ALA A 22 -1.20 6.18 1.99
C ALA A 22 -1.58 4.98 2.86
N GLN A 23 -2.22 3.98 2.23
CA GLN A 23 -2.71 2.81 2.95
C GLN A 23 -1.51 2.07 3.55
N THR A 24 -1.67 1.61 4.78
CA THR A 24 -0.62 0.86 5.47
C THR A 24 -0.26 -0.39 4.68
N GLN A 25 1.02 -0.61 4.45
CA GLN A 25 1.51 -1.79 3.76
C GLN A 25 2.23 -2.73 4.71
N VAL A 26 2.02 -4.03 4.51
CA VAL A 26 2.68 -5.10 5.27
C VAL A 26 3.37 -6.06 4.30
N LYS A 27 4.69 -6.18 4.44
CA LYS A 27 5.46 -7.20 3.75
C LYS A 27 5.25 -8.54 4.44
N VAL A 28 4.92 -9.55 3.65
CA VAL A 28 4.78 -10.93 4.06
C VAL A 28 5.88 -11.74 3.41
N SER A 29 6.81 -12.24 4.18
CA SER A 29 7.88 -13.14 3.73
C SER A 29 7.47 -14.58 4.03
N THR A 30 7.53 -15.44 3.02
CA THR A 30 7.16 -16.86 3.18
C THR A 30 8.28 -17.79 2.69
N THR A 31 8.18 -19.07 3.02
CA THR A 31 9.08 -20.11 2.49
C THR A 31 9.09 -20.17 0.95
N LEU A 32 8.02 -19.70 0.28
CA LEU A 32 7.89 -19.73 -1.19
C LEU A 32 8.15 -18.39 -1.88
N GLY A 33 8.45 -17.35 -1.14
CA GLY A 33 8.66 -16.00 -1.66
C GLY A 33 7.95 -14.94 -0.84
N GLU A 34 7.99 -13.72 -1.33
CA GLU A 34 7.46 -12.55 -0.63
C GLU A 34 6.30 -11.92 -1.40
N PHE A 35 5.39 -11.28 -0.66
CA PHE A 35 4.35 -10.44 -1.23
C PHE A 35 4.01 -9.30 -0.27
N THR A 36 3.36 -8.26 -0.78
CA THR A 36 2.93 -7.11 0.03
C THR A 36 1.41 -7.07 0.12
N LEU A 37 0.91 -6.81 1.30
CA LEU A 37 -0.49 -6.49 1.57
C LEU A 37 -0.64 -4.97 1.64
N GLU A 38 -1.69 -4.45 1.04
CA GLU A 38 -2.21 -3.11 1.26
C GLU A 38 -3.43 -3.21 2.16
N LEU A 39 -3.42 -2.51 3.29
CA LEU A 39 -4.50 -2.59 4.29
C LEU A 39 -5.54 -1.48 4.05
N PHE A 40 -6.79 -1.74 4.36
CA PHE A 40 -7.89 -0.82 4.17
C PHE A 40 -8.19 -0.04 5.47
N ASP A 41 -7.27 0.82 5.87
CA ASP A 41 -7.27 1.55 7.14
C ASP A 41 -8.58 2.29 7.42
N THR A 42 -9.23 2.82 6.38
CA THR A 42 -10.50 3.56 6.50
C THR A 42 -11.72 2.63 6.47
N ALA A 43 -11.67 1.53 5.70
CA ALA A 43 -12.81 0.66 5.49
C ALA A 43 -13.01 -0.34 6.64
N ALA A 44 -11.92 -0.75 7.30
CA ALA A 44 -11.94 -1.71 8.41
C ALA A 44 -10.95 -1.34 9.51
N PRO A 45 -11.07 -0.13 10.12
CA PRO A 45 -10.06 0.43 11.02
C PRO A 45 -9.78 -0.44 12.25
N GLY A 46 -10.80 -1.03 12.88
CA GLY A 46 -10.64 -1.90 14.04
C GLY A 46 -9.94 -3.22 13.67
N THR A 47 -10.28 -3.78 12.52
CA THR A 47 -9.66 -5.01 12.01
C THR A 47 -8.19 -4.77 11.63
N VAL A 48 -7.90 -3.65 10.94
CA VAL A 48 -6.53 -3.26 10.60
C VAL A 48 -5.70 -3.04 11.86
N ALA A 49 -6.21 -2.31 12.86
CA ALA A 49 -5.52 -2.08 14.13
C ALA A 49 -5.21 -3.41 14.86
N ASN A 50 -6.17 -4.34 14.90
CA ASN A 50 -5.99 -5.67 15.46
C ASN A 50 -4.89 -6.45 14.70
N PHE A 51 -4.94 -6.51 13.38
CA PHE A 51 -3.94 -7.22 12.57
C PHE A 51 -2.54 -6.63 12.76
N LEU A 52 -2.40 -5.30 12.72
CA LEU A 52 -1.13 -4.60 12.94
C LEU A 52 -0.55 -4.83 14.33
N ASN A 53 -1.38 -5.00 15.35
CA ASN A 53 -0.92 -5.34 16.70
C ASN A 53 -0.21 -6.71 16.73
N TYR A 54 -0.71 -7.72 16.00
CA TYR A 54 -0.01 -9.00 15.83
C TYR A 54 1.28 -8.87 15.02
N VAL A 55 1.29 -8.05 13.96
CA VAL A 55 2.48 -7.77 13.16
C VAL A 55 3.56 -7.08 14.00
N THR A 56 3.23 -5.97 14.66
CA THR A 56 4.21 -5.17 15.42
C THR A 56 4.73 -5.86 16.67
N SER A 57 3.92 -6.70 17.30
CA SER A 57 4.36 -7.52 18.43
C SER A 57 5.16 -8.75 18.02
N GLY A 58 5.38 -8.97 16.71
CA GLY A 58 6.11 -10.12 16.17
C GLY A 58 5.41 -11.47 16.34
N ARG A 59 4.12 -11.48 16.70
CA ARG A 59 3.38 -12.74 16.94
C ARG A 59 3.08 -13.52 15.65
N PHE A 60 3.19 -12.88 14.49
CA PHE A 60 3.10 -13.55 13.19
C PHE A 60 4.45 -14.04 12.65
N ASN A 61 5.57 -13.74 13.33
CA ASN A 61 6.86 -14.27 12.92
C ASN A 61 6.96 -15.75 13.23
N GLU A 62 7.54 -16.53 12.29
CA GLU A 62 7.58 -17.98 12.35
C GLU A 62 6.18 -18.64 12.41
N SER A 63 5.14 -17.91 12.01
CA SER A 63 3.78 -18.45 11.92
C SER A 63 3.63 -19.34 10.69
N VAL A 64 2.56 -20.12 10.65
CA VAL A 64 2.36 -21.17 9.64
C VAL A 64 1.07 -20.91 8.86
N VAL A 65 1.15 -21.05 7.54
CA VAL A 65 -0.05 -21.28 6.74
C VAL A 65 -0.55 -22.70 7.07
N HIS A 66 -1.52 -22.78 7.95
CA HIS A 66 -1.96 -24.06 8.52
C HIS A 66 -3.10 -24.74 7.75
N ARG A 67 -3.72 -23.99 6.81
CA ARG A 67 -4.81 -24.49 5.99
C ARG A 67 -4.72 -23.92 4.57
N SER A 68 -4.92 -24.78 3.57
CA SER A 68 -4.98 -24.38 2.16
C SER A 68 -6.07 -25.19 1.47
N VAL A 69 -7.11 -24.53 0.97
CA VAL A 69 -8.21 -25.15 0.23
C VAL A 69 -8.12 -24.75 -1.23
N PRO A 70 -8.04 -25.69 -2.17
CA PRO A 70 -7.93 -25.39 -3.59
C PRO A 70 -9.05 -24.50 -4.08
N SER A 71 -8.71 -23.50 -4.86
CA SER A 71 -9.67 -22.56 -5.46
C SER A 71 -10.60 -21.89 -4.45
N PHE A 72 -10.15 -21.76 -3.19
CA PHE A 72 -10.90 -21.10 -2.13
C PHE A 72 -10.00 -20.15 -1.35
N VAL A 73 -9.21 -20.63 -0.38
CA VAL A 73 -8.38 -19.76 0.46
C VAL A 73 -7.06 -20.43 0.85
N ILE A 74 -6.08 -19.60 1.24
CA ILE A 74 -4.99 -19.96 2.17
C ILE A 74 -5.24 -19.26 3.50
N GLN A 75 -4.97 -19.93 4.63
CA GLN A 75 -5.29 -19.42 5.97
C GLN A 75 -4.10 -19.59 6.92
N GLY A 76 -3.79 -18.51 7.67
CA GLY A 76 -2.73 -18.44 8.66
C GLY A 76 -3.18 -17.79 9.97
N GLY A 77 -2.22 -17.45 10.83
CA GLY A 77 -2.47 -16.69 12.05
C GLY A 77 -2.98 -17.50 13.26
N GLN A 78 -2.93 -18.84 13.20
CA GLN A 78 -3.31 -19.70 14.33
C GLN A 78 -2.09 -20.31 15.04
N TYR A 79 -1.11 -20.76 14.28
CA TYR A 79 0.02 -21.53 14.79
C TYR A 79 1.35 -20.86 14.48
N VAL A 80 2.30 -21.02 15.39
CA VAL A 80 3.70 -20.61 15.30
C VAL A 80 4.60 -21.78 15.69
N ILE A 81 5.83 -21.80 15.17
CA ILE A 81 6.88 -22.68 15.67
C ILE A 81 7.82 -21.83 16.52
N PRO A 82 7.76 -21.95 17.85
CA PRO A 82 8.67 -21.22 18.72
C PRO A 82 10.14 -21.54 18.42
N ALA A 83 11.00 -20.53 18.50
CA ALA A 83 12.44 -20.71 18.29
C ALA A 83 13.02 -21.85 19.14
N GLY A 84 13.85 -22.69 18.51
CA GLY A 84 14.46 -23.86 19.18
C GLY A 84 13.53 -25.05 19.39
N THR A 85 12.30 -25.02 18.87
CA THR A 85 11.35 -26.14 18.93
C THR A 85 11.01 -26.68 17.54
N THR A 86 10.39 -27.87 17.50
CA THR A 86 9.83 -28.48 16.29
C THR A 86 8.32 -28.67 16.38
N GLN A 87 7.71 -28.14 17.44
CA GLN A 87 6.28 -28.31 17.70
C GLN A 87 5.50 -27.03 17.42
N LEU A 88 4.33 -27.19 16.81
CA LEU A 88 3.38 -26.10 16.64
C LEU A 88 2.78 -25.69 17.97
N SER A 89 2.76 -24.39 18.23
CA SER A 89 2.07 -23.76 19.35
C SER A 89 1.02 -22.79 18.83
N GLN A 90 -0.06 -22.59 19.57
CA GLN A 90 -1.03 -21.56 19.20
C GLN A 90 -0.45 -20.16 19.45
N ILE A 91 -0.74 -19.23 18.53
CA ILE A 91 -0.43 -17.82 18.73
C ILE A 91 -1.25 -17.30 19.93
N ALA A 92 -0.59 -16.54 20.81
CA ALA A 92 -1.29 -15.88 21.91
C ALA A 92 -2.28 -14.84 21.31
N ILE A 93 -3.55 -15.04 21.61
CA ILE A 93 -4.62 -14.17 21.09
C ILE A 93 -4.97 -13.07 22.09
N ASP A 94 -5.38 -11.91 21.55
CA ASP A 94 -6.05 -10.85 22.27
C ASP A 94 -7.58 -11.10 22.30
N GLY A 95 -8.35 -10.13 22.75
CA GLY A 95 -9.82 -10.21 22.69
C GLY A 95 -10.35 -10.29 21.26
N THR A 96 -11.63 -10.64 21.13
CA THR A 96 -12.33 -10.61 19.86
C THR A 96 -12.60 -9.17 19.39
N ILE A 97 -12.80 -8.99 18.09
CA ILE A 97 -13.12 -7.68 17.49
C ILE A 97 -14.47 -7.72 16.81
N ALA A 98 -15.13 -6.56 16.77
CA ALA A 98 -16.38 -6.39 16.03
C ALA A 98 -16.20 -6.68 14.54
N ASN A 99 -17.26 -7.19 13.91
CA ASN A 99 -17.28 -7.41 12.48
C ASN A 99 -17.46 -6.08 11.73
N GLU A 100 -16.54 -5.79 10.80
CA GLU A 100 -16.57 -4.58 9.95
C GLU A 100 -16.82 -4.94 8.48
N PHE A 101 -17.60 -5.99 8.21
CA PHE A 101 -17.88 -6.41 6.84
C PHE A 101 -18.51 -5.28 6.02
N ASN A 102 -17.81 -4.86 4.96
CA ASN A 102 -18.26 -3.84 4.02
C ASN A 102 -17.75 -4.01 2.59
N GLN A 103 -16.90 -5.00 2.36
CA GLN A 103 -16.32 -5.30 1.05
C GLN A 103 -16.40 -6.79 0.73
N SER A 104 -16.59 -7.11 -0.56
CA SER A 104 -16.72 -8.47 -1.04
C SER A 104 -15.41 -9.27 -0.95
N ASN A 105 -15.50 -10.54 -0.65
CA ASN A 105 -14.40 -11.51 -0.58
C ASN A 105 -13.98 -11.96 -2.00
N LEU A 106 -13.39 -11.05 -2.76
CA LEU A 106 -12.89 -11.31 -4.11
C LEU A 106 -11.46 -11.87 -4.07
N ARG A 107 -11.05 -12.52 -5.17
CA ARG A 107 -9.67 -13.00 -5.33
C ARG A 107 -8.65 -11.91 -5.00
N GLY A 108 -7.64 -12.26 -4.22
CA GLY A 108 -6.55 -11.37 -3.78
C GLY A 108 -6.87 -10.57 -2.53
N THR A 109 -8.10 -10.58 -2.01
CA THR A 109 -8.40 -9.92 -0.74
C THR A 109 -7.97 -10.77 0.45
N ILE A 110 -7.58 -10.10 1.55
CA ILE A 110 -7.33 -10.71 2.86
C ILE A 110 -8.49 -10.39 3.81
N ALA A 111 -8.96 -11.40 4.54
CA ALA A 111 -10.08 -11.27 5.48
C ALA A 111 -9.83 -12.00 6.79
N MET A 112 -10.57 -11.65 7.85
CA MET A 112 -10.48 -12.30 9.15
C MET A 112 -11.31 -13.58 9.21
N ALA A 113 -10.70 -14.65 9.70
CA ALA A 113 -11.42 -15.87 10.03
C ALA A 113 -12.18 -15.72 11.36
N LYS A 114 -13.31 -16.40 11.47
CA LYS A 114 -14.23 -16.32 12.62
C LYS A 114 -14.74 -17.70 13.04
N VAL A 115 -15.23 -17.81 14.25
CA VAL A 115 -15.95 -18.98 14.74
C VAL A 115 -17.36 -19.00 14.11
N ALA A 116 -17.79 -20.18 13.69
CA ALA A 116 -19.11 -20.35 13.07
C ALA A 116 -20.23 -19.93 14.05
N GLY A 117 -21.18 -19.13 13.56
CA GLY A 117 -22.31 -18.64 14.35
C GLY A 117 -22.03 -17.43 15.23
N ASP A 118 -20.80 -16.90 15.23
CA ASP A 118 -20.40 -15.70 15.98
C ASP A 118 -19.70 -14.70 15.05
N PRO A 119 -20.41 -13.66 14.58
CA PRO A 119 -19.85 -12.66 13.68
C PRO A 119 -18.70 -11.86 14.27
N ASP A 120 -18.66 -11.68 15.59
CA ASP A 120 -17.72 -10.82 16.32
C ASP A 120 -16.61 -11.64 17.01
N SER A 121 -16.30 -12.83 16.48
CA SER A 121 -15.33 -13.77 17.07
C SER A 121 -13.92 -13.73 16.45
N ALA A 122 -13.65 -12.79 15.54
CA ALA A 122 -12.33 -12.66 14.94
C ALA A 122 -11.27 -12.28 15.98
N THR A 123 -10.09 -12.91 15.88
CA THR A 123 -8.92 -12.63 16.75
C THR A 123 -7.65 -12.47 15.94
N SER A 124 -6.84 -13.54 15.75
CA SER A 124 -5.55 -13.51 15.03
C SER A 124 -5.59 -14.15 13.66
N GLN A 125 -6.56 -15.04 13.38
CA GLN A 125 -6.57 -15.81 12.14
C GLN A 125 -7.05 -14.99 10.96
N TRP A 126 -6.32 -15.10 9.86
CA TRP A 126 -6.59 -14.44 8.58
C TRP A 126 -6.62 -15.46 7.44
N PHE A 127 -7.28 -15.12 6.35
CA PHE A 127 -7.20 -15.88 5.11
C PHE A 127 -7.08 -14.97 3.89
N ILE A 128 -6.44 -15.47 2.83
CA ILE A 128 -6.37 -14.79 1.53
C ILE A 128 -7.24 -15.57 0.54
N ASN A 129 -8.12 -14.87 -0.15
CA ASN A 129 -9.00 -15.41 -1.16
C ASN A 129 -8.22 -15.73 -2.45
N VAL A 130 -8.20 -16.99 -2.87
CA VAL A 130 -7.54 -17.38 -4.13
C VAL A 130 -8.53 -17.47 -5.31
N ALA A 131 -9.81 -17.24 -5.04
CA ALA A 131 -10.89 -17.09 -6.01
C ALA A 131 -11.89 -16.06 -5.50
N ASP A 132 -12.91 -15.73 -6.32
CA ASP A 132 -14.01 -14.88 -5.89
C ASP A 132 -14.96 -15.70 -5.00
N ASN A 133 -14.90 -15.46 -3.70
CA ASN A 133 -15.64 -16.20 -2.68
C ASN A 133 -16.83 -15.38 -2.14
N THR A 134 -17.64 -14.82 -3.04
CA THR A 134 -18.78 -13.94 -2.69
C THR A 134 -19.82 -14.58 -1.78
N SER A 135 -19.86 -15.90 -1.67
CA SER A 135 -20.69 -16.59 -0.69
C SER A 135 -20.32 -16.26 0.76
N LEU A 136 -19.07 -15.86 1.03
CA LEU A 136 -18.61 -15.44 2.36
C LEU A 136 -19.19 -14.08 2.77
N ASP A 137 -19.69 -13.29 1.84
CA ASP A 137 -20.24 -11.97 2.08
C ASP A 137 -21.56 -12.02 2.85
N SER A 138 -22.27 -13.14 2.76
CA SER A 138 -23.55 -13.35 3.46
C SER A 138 -23.48 -14.37 4.61
N GLN A 139 -22.38 -15.12 4.73
CA GLN A 139 -22.22 -16.11 5.79
C GLN A 139 -21.71 -15.46 7.08
N ASN A 140 -22.28 -15.87 8.22
CA ASN A 140 -21.83 -15.43 9.55
C ASN A 140 -21.68 -13.91 9.69
N GLY A 141 -22.60 -13.12 9.11
CA GLY A 141 -22.56 -11.65 9.10
C GLY A 141 -21.56 -11.06 8.10
N GLY A 142 -21.04 -11.84 7.15
CA GLY A 142 -19.97 -11.47 6.20
C GLY A 142 -18.59 -11.52 6.85
N PHE A 143 -17.58 -11.95 6.09
CA PHE A 143 -16.19 -11.97 6.57
C PHE A 143 -15.50 -10.65 6.22
N THR A 144 -15.01 -9.92 7.24
CA THR A 144 -14.38 -8.61 7.07
C THR A 144 -13.14 -8.69 6.20
N VAL A 145 -13.24 -8.15 4.99
CA VAL A 145 -12.09 -7.86 4.13
C VAL A 145 -11.42 -6.59 4.65
N PHE A 146 -10.13 -6.68 4.97
CA PHE A 146 -9.37 -5.56 5.54
C PHE A 146 -8.12 -5.18 4.77
N GLY A 147 -7.92 -5.77 3.58
CA GLY A 147 -6.79 -5.48 2.71
C GLY A 147 -6.77 -6.33 1.45
N ARG A 148 -5.71 -6.18 0.67
CA ARG A 148 -5.48 -6.94 -0.56
C ARG A 148 -3.99 -7.20 -0.79
N VAL A 149 -3.71 -8.25 -1.54
CA VAL A 149 -2.37 -8.55 -2.07
C VAL A 149 -2.06 -7.61 -3.23
N LEU A 150 -0.91 -6.97 -3.20
CA LEU A 150 -0.46 -6.04 -4.25
C LEU A 150 0.29 -6.75 -5.39
N ALA A 151 0.24 -6.13 -6.58
CA ALA A 151 1.01 -6.51 -7.77
C ALA A 151 1.05 -8.03 -8.03
N ASP A 152 2.24 -8.56 -8.27
CA ASP A 152 2.47 -9.98 -8.59
C ASP A 152 2.43 -10.92 -7.38
N GLY A 153 2.14 -10.40 -6.19
CA GLY A 153 2.12 -11.18 -4.94
C GLY A 153 1.19 -12.40 -4.98
N MET A 154 0.15 -12.36 -5.79
CA MET A 154 -0.73 -13.50 -5.97
C MET A 154 -0.06 -14.73 -6.60
N GLN A 155 1.10 -14.58 -7.26
CA GLN A 155 1.89 -15.72 -7.75
C GLN A 155 2.42 -16.57 -6.58
N VAL A 156 2.87 -15.93 -5.49
CA VAL A 156 3.30 -16.63 -4.27
C VAL A 156 2.12 -17.28 -3.56
N VAL A 157 1.00 -16.57 -3.43
CA VAL A 157 -0.23 -17.09 -2.81
C VAL A 157 -0.76 -18.32 -3.57
N ASP A 158 -0.77 -18.27 -4.90
CA ASP A 158 -1.18 -19.40 -5.75
C ASP A 158 -0.21 -20.57 -5.64
N ALA A 159 1.11 -20.30 -5.59
CA ALA A 159 2.12 -21.35 -5.39
C ALA A 159 1.89 -22.09 -4.06
N ILE A 160 1.55 -21.36 -2.98
CA ILE A 160 1.18 -21.97 -1.69
C ILE A 160 -0.10 -22.81 -1.84
N ASN A 161 -1.11 -22.29 -2.54
CA ASN A 161 -2.38 -23.00 -2.72
C ASN A 161 -2.26 -24.26 -3.58
N GLN A 162 -1.25 -24.35 -4.45
CA GLN A 162 -0.97 -25.52 -5.29
C GLN A 162 -0.19 -26.62 -4.58
N LEU A 163 0.38 -26.36 -3.40
CA LEU A 163 1.15 -27.35 -2.66
C LEU A 163 0.33 -28.60 -2.32
N PRO A 164 0.98 -29.79 -2.23
CA PRO A 164 0.35 -30.96 -1.64
C PRO A 164 -0.06 -30.66 -0.19
N ARG A 165 -1.13 -31.30 0.24
CA ARG A 165 -1.69 -31.14 1.60
C ARG A 165 -1.63 -32.43 2.36
N VAL A 166 -1.44 -32.32 3.65
CA VAL A 166 -1.44 -33.44 4.59
C VAL A 166 -2.40 -33.20 5.75
N ALA A 167 -2.97 -34.26 6.28
CA ALA A 167 -3.77 -34.21 7.50
C ALA A 167 -2.91 -34.69 8.68
N LEU A 168 -2.59 -33.75 9.60
CA LEU A 168 -1.87 -34.06 10.85
C LEU A 168 -2.82 -34.24 12.03
N ALA A 169 -3.89 -33.47 12.07
CA ALA A 169 -4.91 -33.50 13.11
C ALA A 169 -6.23 -32.95 12.55
N ALA A 170 -7.32 -33.06 13.29
CA ALA A 170 -8.63 -32.55 12.89
C ALA A 170 -8.61 -31.04 12.58
N SER A 171 -7.80 -30.24 13.29
CA SER A 171 -7.59 -28.81 13.07
C SER A 171 -6.51 -28.50 12.02
N LEU A 172 -5.80 -29.50 11.51
CA LEU A 172 -4.70 -29.42 10.54
C LEU A 172 -4.88 -30.44 9.43
N ASN A 173 -6.09 -30.53 8.88
CA ASN A 173 -6.46 -31.54 7.87
C ASN A 173 -6.18 -31.10 6.42
N GLU A 174 -5.83 -29.85 6.20
CA GLU A 174 -5.52 -29.25 4.91
C GLU A 174 -4.19 -28.46 4.96
N LEU A 175 -3.20 -28.99 5.69
CA LEU A 175 -1.90 -28.33 5.86
C LEU A 175 -1.08 -28.40 4.58
N PRO A 176 -0.75 -27.25 3.94
CA PRO A 176 0.12 -27.24 2.77
C PRO A 176 1.56 -27.56 3.18
N VAL A 177 2.23 -28.41 2.39
CA VAL A 177 3.60 -28.85 2.69
C VAL A 177 4.51 -28.77 1.46
N VAL A 178 5.75 -28.34 1.66
CA VAL A 178 6.82 -28.36 0.67
C VAL A 178 7.68 -29.62 0.83
N ASN A 179 8.17 -30.20 -0.26
CA ASN A 179 9.12 -31.32 -0.25
C ASN A 179 8.75 -32.47 0.71
N PHE A 180 7.48 -32.82 0.82
CA PHE A 180 6.99 -33.82 1.75
C PHE A 180 7.51 -35.22 1.42
N SER A 181 8.10 -35.91 2.39
CA SER A 181 8.72 -37.23 2.26
C SER A 181 8.17 -38.28 3.25
N GLY A 182 6.96 -38.07 3.80
CA GLY A 182 6.28 -39.05 4.68
C GLY A 182 6.13 -38.64 6.14
N SER A 183 6.92 -37.69 6.63
CA SER A 183 6.73 -37.04 7.94
C SER A 183 6.86 -35.54 7.80
N VAL A 184 6.08 -34.76 8.57
CA VAL A 184 6.13 -33.31 8.55
C VAL A 184 7.17 -32.83 9.57
N THR A 185 8.15 -32.08 9.07
CA THR A 185 9.15 -31.36 9.84
C THR A 185 8.98 -29.87 9.60
N ARG A 186 9.74 -29.03 10.31
CA ARG A 186 9.73 -27.58 10.10
C ARG A 186 9.98 -27.18 8.63
N GLU A 187 10.92 -27.86 7.96
CA GLU A 187 11.32 -27.58 6.57
C GLU A 187 10.20 -27.87 5.56
N ASN A 188 9.17 -28.62 5.97
CA ASN A 188 8.00 -28.89 5.13
C ASN A 188 6.90 -27.84 5.29
N LEU A 189 6.99 -26.93 6.25
CA LEU A 189 5.95 -25.96 6.54
C LEU A 189 6.12 -24.68 5.71
N VAL A 190 5.01 -24.09 5.37
CA VAL A 190 4.99 -22.73 4.82
C VAL A 190 5.02 -21.76 5.99
N LEU A 191 6.22 -21.28 6.31
CA LEU A 191 6.45 -20.30 7.36
C LEU A 191 6.14 -18.89 6.84
N VAL A 192 5.74 -18.02 7.75
CA VAL A 192 5.34 -16.64 7.48
C VAL A 192 5.98 -15.72 8.51
N ASP A 193 6.63 -14.67 8.02
CA ASP A 193 7.06 -13.51 8.80
C ASP A 193 6.39 -12.27 8.25
N MET A 194 5.98 -11.35 9.12
CA MET A 194 5.31 -10.12 8.71
C MET A 194 5.98 -8.90 9.31
N ALA A 195 6.16 -7.87 8.49
CA ALA A 195 6.67 -6.57 8.93
C ALA A 195 5.91 -5.44 8.24
N ILE A 196 5.62 -4.36 8.96
CA ILE A 196 5.11 -3.14 8.33
C ILE A 196 6.19 -2.65 7.37
N VAL A 197 5.82 -2.43 6.12
CA VAL A 197 6.66 -1.67 5.21
C VAL A 197 6.63 -0.26 5.75
N ALA A 198 7.77 0.22 6.29
CA ALA A 198 7.91 1.64 6.52
C ALA A 198 7.56 2.29 5.19
N ALA A 199 6.55 3.17 5.18
CA ALA A 199 6.42 4.08 4.08
C ALA A 199 7.81 4.71 3.98
N GLU A 200 8.58 4.30 2.95
CA GLU A 200 9.71 5.11 2.56
C GLU A 200 9.12 6.49 2.48
N PRO A 201 9.70 7.51 3.14
CA PRO A 201 9.27 8.86 2.86
C PRO A 201 9.42 8.96 1.34
N VAL A 202 8.29 8.89 0.63
CA VAL A 202 8.27 9.23 -0.78
C VAL A 202 8.65 10.70 -0.72
N SER A 203 9.95 10.95 -0.77
CA SER A 203 10.44 12.26 -1.12
C SER A 203 9.90 12.44 -2.54
N ALA A 204 8.69 12.97 -2.61
CA ALA A 204 8.08 13.22 -3.90
C ALA A 204 9.12 14.05 -4.64
N SER A 205 9.45 13.58 -5.84
CA SER A 205 10.43 14.27 -6.67
C SER A 205 10.00 15.71 -6.92
N ASN A 206 8.69 15.98 -6.72
CA ASN A 206 8.07 17.27 -6.97
C ASN A 206 7.22 17.67 -5.76
N ARG A 207 7.50 18.82 -5.15
CA ARG A 207 6.77 19.30 -3.98
C ARG A 207 6.46 20.78 -4.04
N PHE A 208 5.38 21.18 -3.37
CA PHE A 208 5.14 22.58 -3.04
C PHE A 208 5.68 22.84 -1.63
N ASP A 209 6.60 23.80 -1.54
CA ASP A 209 7.18 24.23 -0.26
C ASP A 209 6.32 25.39 0.29
N GLU A 210 5.53 25.11 1.30
CA GLU A 210 4.62 26.09 1.93
C GLU A 210 5.35 27.20 2.65
N THR A 211 6.63 27.01 3.01
CA THR A 211 7.43 28.03 3.71
C THR A 211 7.95 29.09 2.76
N THR A 212 8.38 28.67 1.56
CA THR A 212 8.90 29.56 0.51
C THR A 212 7.84 29.93 -0.51
N GLU A 213 6.65 29.28 -0.46
CA GLU A 213 5.58 29.37 -1.45
C GLU A 213 6.07 29.04 -2.88
N GLN A 214 6.98 28.08 -3.00
CA GLN A 214 7.59 27.66 -4.25
C GLN A 214 7.23 26.23 -4.62
N LEU A 215 7.05 26.00 -5.90
CA LEU A 215 6.98 24.67 -6.47
C LEU A 215 8.42 24.20 -6.79
N VAL A 216 8.88 23.17 -6.12
CA VAL A 216 10.22 22.58 -6.31
C VAL A 216 10.06 21.26 -7.08
N LEU A 217 10.59 21.22 -8.29
CA LEU A 217 10.48 20.08 -9.19
C LEU A 217 11.84 19.45 -9.43
N LYS A 218 11.88 18.13 -9.52
CA LYS A 218 12.99 17.38 -10.11
C LYS A 218 12.59 17.04 -11.54
N ILE A 219 13.34 17.54 -12.52
CA ILE A 219 13.00 17.46 -13.93
C ILE A 219 14.04 16.62 -14.66
N ASP A 220 13.59 15.63 -15.43
CA ASP A 220 14.42 15.01 -16.46
C ASP A 220 14.53 15.95 -17.66
N ALA A 221 15.69 16.56 -17.82
CA ALA A 221 16.02 17.48 -18.91
C ALA A 221 16.70 16.76 -20.08
N GLY A 222 16.48 15.45 -20.23
CA GLY A 222 17.00 14.63 -21.32
C GLY A 222 18.53 14.64 -21.41
N ALA A 223 19.09 15.19 -22.49
CA ALA A 223 20.54 15.24 -22.70
C ALA A 223 21.30 16.07 -21.65
N SER A 224 20.62 16.97 -20.92
CA SER A 224 21.19 17.81 -19.86
C SER A 224 21.17 17.10 -18.48
N GLY A 225 20.63 15.88 -18.40
CA GLY A 225 20.53 15.11 -17.17
C GLY A 225 19.38 15.56 -16.26
N LEU A 226 19.44 15.14 -15.00
CA LEU A 226 18.44 15.46 -14.00
C LEU A 226 18.79 16.77 -13.30
N VAL A 227 17.78 17.63 -13.15
CA VAL A 227 17.94 18.92 -12.49
C VAL A 227 16.81 19.17 -11.50
N GLN A 228 17.10 19.84 -10.40
CA GLN A 228 16.07 20.43 -9.55
C GLN A 228 15.89 21.90 -9.91
N VAL A 229 14.65 22.34 -10.03
CA VAL A 229 14.28 23.72 -10.33
C VAL A 229 13.16 24.16 -9.41
N ALA A 230 13.26 25.37 -8.86
CA ALA A 230 12.16 26.02 -8.15
C ALA A 230 11.36 26.91 -9.10
N PHE A 231 10.06 27.04 -8.83
CA PHE A 231 9.15 27.92 -9.54
C PHE A 231 8.40 28.78 -8.54
N SER A 232 8.31 30.07 -8.81
CA SER A 232 7.44 30.99 -8.05
C SER A 232 6.01 30.94 -8.61
N VAL A 233 5.01 31.09 -7.74
CA VAL A 233 3.61 31.22 -8.15
C VAL A 233 3.32 32.69 -8.47
N GLU A 234 3.08 33.00 -9.75
CA GLU A 234 2.83 34.36 -10.24
C GLU A 234 1.34 34.73 -10.23
N SER A 235 0.49 33.74 -10.47
CA SER A 235 -0.97 33.92 -10.50
C SER A 235 -1.66 32.61 -10.11
N GLN A 236 -2.87 32.74 -9.56
CA GLN A 236 -3.70 31.61 -9.14
C GLN A 236 -5.13 31.69 -9.69
N SER A 237 -5.54 32.85 -10.17
CA SER A 237 -6.87 33.09 -10.70
C SER A 237 -6.81 34.18 -11.79
N PRO A 238 -7.49 33.99 -12.92
CA PRO A 238 -8.34 32.86 -13.30
C PRO A 238 -7.58 31.61 -13.70
N GLN A 239 -6.25 31.65 -13.81
CA GLN A 239 -5.39 30.55 -14.20
C GLN A 239 -4.15 30.51 -13.29
N VAL A 240 -3.70 29.31 -12.93
CA VAL A 240 -2.44 29.13 -12.21
C VAL A 240 -1.29 29.34 -13.19
N ILE A 241 -0.42 30.31 -12.87
CA ILE A 241 0.79 30.60 -13.62
C ILE A 241 1.98 30.50 -12.67
N VAL A 242 2.99 29.76 -13.08
CA VAL A 242 4.25 29.64 -12.36
C VAL A 242 5.40 30.11 -13.23
N ARG A 243 6.45 30.65 -12.59
CA ARG A 243 7.68 31.11 -13.24
C ARG A 243 8.84 30.23 -12.79
N ALA A 244 9.57 29.64 -13.73
CA ALA A 244 10.83 28.99 -13.40
C ALA A 244 11.87 30.00 -12.92
N LEU A 245 12.65 29.61 -11.91
CA LEU A 245 13.73 30.41 -11.31
C LEU A 245 15.09 29.83 -11.74
N PRO A 246 15.71 30.33 -12.82
CA PRO A 246 16.95 29.76 -13.37
C PRO A 246 18.09 29.69 -12.35
N GLU A 247 18.13 30.65 -11.42
CA GLU A 247 19.14 30.71 -10.34
C GLU A 247 18.99 29.58 -9.32
N SER A 248 17.86 28.87 -9.30
CA SER A 248 17.59 27.72 -8.41
C SER A 248 18.01 26.38 -9.01
N VAL A 249 18.44 26.36 -10.28
CA VAL A 249 18.77 25.11 -10.99
C VAL A 249 19.99 24.46 -10.35
N THR A 250 19.83 23.20 -9.92
CA THR A 250 20.90 22.38 -9.40
C THR A 250 20.91 21.02 -10.11
N ALA A 251 22.08 20.56 -10.53
CA ALA A 251 22.22 19.22 -11.10
C ALA A 251 22.03 18.15 -10.00
N LEU A 252 21.42 17.02 -10.37
CA LEU A 252 21.20 15.89 -9.49
C LEU A 252 21.94 14.67 -10.00
N ASP A 253 22.60 13.95 -9.10
CA ASP A 253 23.30 12.68 -9.36
C ASP A 253 22.45 11.46 -8.96
N GLU A 254 21.14 11.61 -8.86
CA GLU A 254 20.22 10.58 -8.40
C GLU A 254 19.58 9.85 -9.59
N SER A 255 19.30 8.54 -9.41
CA SER A 255 18.35 7.80 -10.21
C SER A 255 17.07 7.67 -9.39
N ALA A 256 16.01 8.38 -9.72
CA ALA A 256 14.74 8.29 -9.02
C ALA A 256 13.60 8.02 -10.01
N GLU A 257 12.50 7.53 -9.47
CA GLU A 257 11.22 7.39 -10.18
C GLU A 257 10.39 8.67 -9.96
N ASP A 258 9.43 8.95 -10.82
CA ASP A 258 8.49 10.08 -10.71
C ASP A 258 9.06 11.49 -10.94
N PHE A 259 10.01 11.65 -11.83
CA PHE A 259 10.45 12.98 -12.26
C PHE A 259 9.39 13.70 -13.09
N ALA A 260 9.36 15.03 -12.97
CA ALA A 260 8.71 15.86 -13.98
C ALA A 260 9.48 15.75 -15.30
N THR A 261 8.78 15.87 -16.41
CA THR A 261 9.38 15.87 -17.75
C THR A 261 9.02 17.14 -18.49
N PHE A 262 10.00 17.74 -19.19
CA PHE A 262 9.77 18.88 -20.04
C PHE A 262 10.02 18.51 -21.50
N ASP A 263 8.99 18.65 -22.32
CA ASP A 263 9.07 18.47 -23.77
C ASP A 263 9.30 19.82 -24.45
N GLU A 264 10.50 20.05 -24.96
CA GLU A 264 10.88 21.30 -25.64
C GLU A 264 10.10 21.53 -26.94
N ALA A 265 9.65 20.46 -27.61
CA ALA A 265 8.93 20.58 -28.88
C ALA A 265 7.50 21.11 -28.70
N THR A 266 6.86 20.71 -27.59
CA THR A 266 5.49 21.13 -27.27
C THR A 266 5.42 22.24 -26.22
N GLY A 267 6.51 22.46 -25.47
CA GLY A 267 6.54 23.37 -24.33
C GLY A 267 5.79 22.83 -23.09
N GLN A 268 5.50 21.52 -23.05
CA GLN A 268 4.76 20.92 -21.96
C GLN A 268 5.70 20.47 -20.84
N LEU A 269 5.32 20.84 -19.61
CA LEU A 269 5.91 20.35 -18.37
C LEU A 269 4.88 19.43 -17.70
N LEU A 270 5.16 18.13 -17.66
CA LEU A 270 4.34 17.11 -17.01
C LEU A 270 4.91 16.80 -15.63
N ILE A 271 4.08 16.90 -14.60
CA ILE A 271 4.42 16.56 -13.21
C ILE A 271 3.58 15.35 -12.82
N PRO A 272 4.17 14.14 -12.68
CA PRO A 272 3.43 12.91 -12.39
C PRO A 272 2.73 12.93 -11.04
N GLY A 273 3.37 13.54 -10.04
CA GLY A 273 2.83 13.70 -8.70
C GLY A 273 3.39 14.95 -8.04
N LEU A 274 2.53 15.72 -7.36
CA LEU A 274 2.89 16.88 -6.57
C LEU A 274 2.56 16.66 -5.11
N GLU A 275 3.59 16.77 -4.26
CA GLU A 275 3.47 16.69 -2.81
C GLU A 275 3.20 18.06 -2.20
N ILE A 276 2.28 18.10 -1.23
CA ILE A 276 2.03 19.24 -0.36
C ILE A 276 1.91 18.71 1.06
N GLY A 277 2.68 19.24 1.99
CA GLY A 277 2.65 18.82 3.40
C GLY A 277 2.98 17.34 3.65
N GLY A 278 3.83 16.74 2.81
CA GLY A 278 4.24 15.33 2.94
C GLY A 278 3.30 14.32 2.27
N GLN A 279 2.33 14.78 1.46
CA GLN A 279 1.36 13.92 0.77
C GLN A 279 1.24 14.31 -0.70
N ILE A 280 1.12 13.31 -1.59
CA ILE A 280 0.81 13.56 -3.01
C ILE A 280 -0.66 14.00 -3.11
N VAL A 281 -0.86 15.28 -3.41
CA VAL A 281 -2.19 15.91 -3.50
C VAL A 281 -2.72 15.93 -4.92
N TYR A 282 -1.84 16.10 -5.91
CA TYR A 282 -2.20 16.14 -7.32
C TYR A 282 -1.38 15.13 -8.12
N ARG A 283 -1.98 14.60 -9.19
CA ARG A 283 -1.33 13.71 -10.14
C ARG A 283 -1.49 14.25 -11.56
N ASN A 284 -0.54 13.91 -12.43
CA ASN A 284 -0.59 14.23 -13.87
C ASN A 284 -0.87 15.72 -14.17
N LEU A 285 -0.23 16.65 -13.41
CA LEU A 285 -0.36 18.07 -13.71
C LEU A 285 0.39 18.39 -15.00
N VAL A 286 -0.29 19.09 -15.91
CA VAL A 286 0.29 19.55 -17.16
C VAL A 286 0.32 21.06 -17.16
N PHE A 287 1.53 21.63 -17.27
CA PHE A 287 1.75 23.04 -17.52
C PHE A 287 2.25 23.26 -18.94
N LEU A 288 1.87 24.38 -19.55
CA LEU A 288 2.35 24.79 -20.86
C LEU A 288 3.20 26.06 -20.74
N LEU A 289 4.37 26.08 -21.36
CA LEU A 289 5.21 27.28 -21.48
C LEU A 289 4.49 28.32 -22.33
N THR A 290 4.07 29.42 -21.72
CA THR A 290 3.31 30.49 -22.37
C THR A 290 4.14 31.74 -22.69
N ASP A 291 5.28 31.89 -21.98
CA ASP A 291 6.25 32.97 -22.24
C ASP A 291 7.67 32.41 -22.04
N SER A 292 8.37 32.17 -23.13
CA SER A 292 9.72 31.61 -23.11
C SER A 292 10.80 32.62 -22.69
N VAL A 293 10.53 33.92 -22.72
CA VAL A 293 11.47 34.96 -22.29
C VAL A 293 11.46 35.08 -20.75
N ASN A 294 10.25 35.10 -20.18
CA ASN A 294 10.04 35.19 -18.75
C ASN A 294 9.89 33.83 -18.05
N LEU A 295 10.00 32.71 -18.79
CA LEU A 295 9.85 31.32 -18.33
C LEU A 295 8.54 31.07 -17.56
N LEU A 296 7.42 31.60 -18.11
CA LEU A 296 6.10 31.44 -17.53
C LEU A 296 5.40 30.20 -18.08
N PHE A 297 4.87 29.41 -17.16
CA PHE A 297 4.10 28.21 -17.41
C PHE A 297 2.69 28.36 -16.88
N SER A 298 1.68 28.01 -17.67
CA SER A 298 0.29 28.02 -17.25
C SER A 298 -0.25 26.60 -17.09
N LEU A 299 -0.99 26.34 -16.02
CA LEU A 299 -1.65 25.05 -15.77
C LEU A 299 -2.73 24.80 -16.83
N GLN A 300 -2.68 23.64 -17.48
CA GLN A 300 -3.65 23.22 -18.50
C GLN A 300 -4.62 22.17 -17.95
N SER A 301 -4.12 21.20 -17.21
CA SER A 301 -4.93 20.14 -16.60
C SER A 301 -4.31 19.63 -15.30
N LEU A 302 -5.16 19.07 -14.45
CA LEU A 302 -4.80 18.33 -13.24
C LEU A 302 -5.80 17.18 -13.05
N GLU A 303 -5.32 16.05 -12.52
CA GLU A 303 -6.12 14.90 -12.14
C GLU A 303 -5.97 14.57 -10.65
#